data_4903a96e3f4cd5797916bc08bc1fda5a
#
_entry.id   4903a96e3f4cd5797916bc08bc1fda5a
#
_cell.length_a   1.000
_cell.length_b   1.000
_cell.length_c   1.000
_cell.angle_alpha   90.00
_cell.angle_beta   90.00
_cell.angle_gamma   90.00
#
_symmetry.space_group_name_H-M   'P 1'
#
loop_
_entity.id
_entity.type
_entity.pdbx_description
1 polymer ?
#
loop_
_entity_poly.entity_id
_entity_poly.type
_entity_poly.pdbx_seq_one_letter_code
_entity_poly.pdbx_strand_id
1 'polypeptide(L)'
;GGAHSQHPSRERIPASHEHTGGIRPAADTAVQAPFDIVHAKIRTEGNVAIFHMAVSGRAGVSRPNATGRFGGSSVFSYVWPTTIDPYEVGFERGAGILALAVTSHPDFDDTPLFDETRDGNLANDGGEWHMHWVVLGPDEACGANGLKVQDIPAGTSPRLPMTWPGAPILLDSPGWQPNLTQETVDVRVPFGNIAIVQTAGFDGVTAGLRVTESAHSPPLCL
;
A
#
# COMPACT_ATOMS: atom_id res chain seq x y z
N GLY A 1 5.57 -21.70 0.51
CA GLY A 1 5.97 -20.66 1.41
C GLY A 1 4.88 -19.63 1.49
N GLY A 2 4.29 -19.51 2.65
CA GLY A 2 3.24 -18.52 2.84
C GLY A 2 3.77 -17.11 2.78
N ALA A 3 2.99 -16.21 2.23
CA ALA A 3 3.23 -14.81 2.40
C ALA A 3 3.09 -14.49 3.89
N HIS A 4 4.01 -13.77 4.41
CA HIS A 4 4.00 -13.37 5.80
C HIS A 4 4.51 -11.94 5.92
N SER A 5 4.08 -11.30 6.97
CA SER A 5 4.51 -9.95 7.25
C SER A 5 6.01 -9.88 7.42
N GLN A 6 6.62 -8.91 6.77
CA GLN A 6 8.04 -8.62 6.89
C GLN A 6 8.18 -7.35 7.71
N HIS A 7 8.92 -7.42 8.81
CA HIS A 7 9.13 -6.25 9.67
C HIS A 7 10.59 -5.83 9.81
N PRO A 8 11.42 -6.01 8.78
CA PRO A 8 12.86 -5.86 8.98
C PRO A 8 13.31 -4.41 9.08
N SER A 9 12.59 -3.50 8.50
CA SER A 9 13.13 -2.16 8.19
C SER A 9 12.12 -1.08 8.47
N ARG A 10 11.48 -1.16 9.62
CA ARG A 10 10.50 -0.17 10.02
C ARG A 10 11.15 0.95 10.82
N GLU A 11 11.68 1.93 10.13
CA GLU A 11 12.20 3.15 10.71
C GLU A 11 11.22 4.28 10.48
N ARG A 12 10.85 4.97 11.55
CA ARG A 12 9.92 6.09 11.48
C ARG A 12 10.67 7.40 11.37
N ILE A 13 10.19 8.26 10.48
CA ILE A 13 10.69 9.61 10.32
C ILE A 13 9.70 10.57 10.98
N PRO A 14 10.17 11.54 11.79
CA PRO A 14 9.29 12.58 12.34
C PRO A 14 8.54 13.33 11.24
N ALA A 15 7.33 13.81 11.57
CA ALA A 15 6.47 14.50 10.61
C ALA A 15 7.11 15.73 9.96
N SER A 16 8.00 16.41 10.67
CA SER A 16 8.72 17.58 10.19
C SER A 16 9.99 17.26 9.41
N HIS A 17 10.27 15.98 9.18
CA HIS A 17 11.49 15.56 8.50
C HIS A 17 11.46 15.93 7.01
N GLU A 18 12.56 16.47 6.51
CA GLU A 18 12.75 16.67 5.07
C GLU A 18 13.03 15.35 4.37
N HIS A 19 12.52 15.20 3.13
CA HIS A 19 12.62 13.96 2.38
C HIS A 19 13.92 13.82 1.57
N THR A 20 14.90 14.69 1.80
CA THR A 20 16.19 14.63 1.12
C THR A 20 16.98 13.41 1.60
N GLY A 21 17.26 12.48 0.72
CA GLY A 21 18.00 11.27 1.05
C GLY A 21 17.13 10.10 1.55
N GLY A 22 16.00 10.36 2.19
CA GLY A 22 15.07 9.32 2.64
C GLY A 22 15.60 8.42 3.75
N ILE A 23 15.00 7.25 3.90
CA ILE A 23 15.37 6.21 4.84
C ILE A 23 16.29 5.20 4.14
N ARG A 24 17.41 4.84 4.78
CA ARG A 24 18.39 3.89 4.23
C ARG A 24 18.73 2.81 5.24
N PRO A 25 17.82 1.86 5.50
CA PRO A 25 18.14 0.74 6.38
C PRO A 25 19.23 -0.14 5.78
N ALA A 26 19.99 -0.82 6.65
CA ALA A 26 20.95 -1.81 6.19
C ALA A 26 20.22 -3.02 5.58
N ALA A 27 20.85 -3.66 4.59
CA ALA A 27 20.31 -4.90 4.04
C ALA A 27 20.25 -5.98 5.12
N ASP A 28 19.17 -6.75 5.14
CA ASP A 28 18.92 -7.81 6.11
C ASP A 28 18.82 -9.15 5.39
N THR A 29 19.81 -10.01 5.59
CA THR A 29 19.87 -11.32 4.96
C THR A 29 18.82 -12.30 5.49
N ALA A 30 18.17 -12.00 6.62
CA ALA A 30 17.07 -12.80 7.15
C ALA A 30 15.76 -12.56 6.41
N VAL A 31 15.66 -11.53 5.57
CA VAL A 31 14.49 -11.17 4.77
C VAL A 31 14.72 -11.60 3.34
N GLN A 32 13.65 -12.07 2.68
CA GLN A 32 13.71 -12.33 1.24
C GLN A 32 14.08 -11.04 0.49
N ALA A 33 15.08 -11.09 -0.36
CA ALA A 33 15.65 -9.92 -1.02
C ALA A 33 14.63 -9.04 -1.77
N PRO A 34 13.60 -9.58 -2.46
CA PRO A 34 12.56 -8.74 -3.08
C PRO A 34 11.74 -7.90 -2.10
N PHE A 35 11.80 -8.21 -0.81
CA PHE A 35 11.07 -7.49 0.26
C PHE A 35 11.99 -6.84 1.28
N ASP A 36 13.30 -6.89 1.07
CA ASP A 36 14.29 -6.30 1.97
C ASP A 36 14.59 -4.88 1.55
N ILE A 37 13.98 -3.91 2.25
CA ILE A 37 14.10 -2.50 1.94
C ILE A 37 15.49 -1.99 2.30
N VAL A 38 16.14 -1.35 1.34
CA VAL A 38 17.43 -0.67 1.55
C VAL A 38 17.35 0.83 1.33
N HIS A 39 16.24 1.34 0.78
CA HIS A 39 15.98 2.76 0.63
C HIS A 39 14.47 3.00 0.49
N ALA A 40 13.95 3.98 1.20
CA ALA A 40 12.61 4.50 1.01
C ALA A 40 12.66 6.01 1.03
N LYS A 41 11.97 6.65 0.10
CA LYS A 41 12.00 8.09 -0.09
C LYS A 41 10.69 8.57 -0.70
N ILE A 42 10.32 9.79 -0.36
CA ILE A 42 9.31 10.55 -1.09
C ILE A 42 9.97 11.85 -1.51
N ARG A 43 10.01 12.11 -2.81
CA ARG A 43 10.51 13.38 -3.35
C ARG A 43 9.42 14.09 -4.13
N THR A 44 9.59 15.37 -4.36
CA THR A 44 8.61 16.16 -5.09
C THR A 44 9.22 16.81 -6.32
N GLU A 45 8.44 16.84 -7.41
CA GLU A 45 8.75 17.56 -8.64
C GLU A 45 7.50 18.34 -9.04
N GLY A 46 7.52 19.67 -8.92
CA GLY A 46 6.33 20.47 -9.12
C GLY A 46 5.23 20.04 -8.14
N ASN A 47 4.05 19.69 -8.64
CA ASN A 47 2.93 19.17 -7.85
C ASN A 47 2.84 17.65 -7.84
N VAL A 48 3.90 16.95 -8.21
CA VAL A 48 3.96 15.49 -8.22
C VAL A 48 4.85 15.01 -7.09
N ALA A 49 4.35 14.09 -6.28
CA ALA A 49 5.14 13.34 -5.32
C ALA A 49 5.60 12.03 -5.97
N ILE A 50 6.87 11.68 -5.78
CA ILE A 50 7.43 10.43 -6.27
C ILE A 50 7.76 9.58 -5.06
N PHE A 51 6.96 8.54 -4.88
CA PHE A 51 7.15 7.53 -3.84
C PHE A 51 8.14 6.51 -4.37
N HIS A 52 9.27 6.40 -3.71
CA HIS A 52 10.39 5.55 -4.14
C HIS A 52 10.77 4.56 -3.06
N MET A 53 11.04 3.33 -3.47
CA MET A 53 11.58 2.29 -2.61
C MET A 53 12.60 1.47 -3.40
N ALA A 54 13.70 1.12 -2.76
CA ALA A 54 14.66 0.17 -3.28
C ALA A 54 14.76 -1.02 -2.33
N VAL A 55 14.96 -2.20 -2.89
CA VAL A 55 15.13 -3.45 -2.14
C VAL A 55 16.48 -4.07 -2.47
N SER A 56 16.96 -5.00 -1.63
CA SER A 56 18.26 -5.64 -1.84
C SER A 56 18.24 -6.68 -2.96
N GLY A 57 17.05 -7.12 -3.35
CA GLY A 57 16.85 -8.05 -4.46
C GLY A 57 16.18 -7.38 -5.64
N ARG A 58 15.28 -8.11 -6.29
CA ARG A 58 14.55 -7.64 -7.46
C ARG A 58 13.11 -7.34 -7.08
N ALA A 59 12.70 -6.10 -7.21
CA ALA A 59 11.35 -5.66 -6.85
C ALA A 59 10.29 -6.31 -7.74
N GLY A 60 9.22 -6.80 -7.12
CA GLY A 60 8.07 -7.33 -7.83
C GLY A 60 8.24 -8.69 -8.47
N VAL A 61 9.37 -9.38 -8.28
CA VAL A 61 9.56 -10.74 -8.84
C VAL A 61 8.74 -11.79 -8.09
N SER A 62 8.46 -11.56 -6.81
CA SER A 62 7.63 -12.46 -6.01
C SER A 62 6.18 -12.02 -6.10
N ARG A 63 5.32 -12.90 -6.61
CA ARG A 63 3.89 -12.66 -6.73
C ARG A 63 3.12 -13.77 -6.04
N PRO A 64 1.96 -13.49 -5.41
CA PRO A 64 1.19 -14.52 -4.75
C PRO A 64 0.56 -15.49 -5.75
N ASN A 65 0.42 -16.76 -5.33
CA ASN A 65 -0.27 -17.76 -6.13
C ASN A 65 -1.78 -17.53 -6.12
N ALA A 66 -2.42 -17.79 -7.25
CA ALA A 66 -3.87 -17.73 -7.36
C ALA A 66 -4.53 -18.82 -6.51
N THR A 67 -5.57 -18.46 -5.76
CA THR A 67 -6.40 -19.39 -4.99
C THR A 67 -7.82 -19.49 -5.55
N GLY A 68 -8.17 -18.65 -6.52
CA GLY A 68 -9.48 -18.59 -7.15
C GLY A 68 -10.54 -17.87 -6.34
N ARG A 69 -10.24 -17.38 -5.14
CA ARG A 69 -11.21 -16.68 -4.29
C ARG A 69 -10.52 -15.67 -3.38
N PHE A 70 -11.32 -14.72 -2.89
CA PHE A 70 -10.84 -13.63 -2.02
C PHE A 70 -10.34 -14.15 -0.67
N GLY A 71 -11.15 -14.92 0.02
CA GLY A 71 -10.77 -15.49 1.32
C GLY A 71 -9.58 -16.42 1.22
N GLY A 72 -8.59 -16.21 2.07
CA GLY A 72 -7.35 -16.98 2.08
C GLY A 72 -6.32 -16.58 1.03
N SER A 73 -6.62 -15.64 0.15
CA SER A 73 -5.67 -15.12 -0.83
C SER A 73 -4.55 -14.34 -0.17
N SER A 74 -3.37 -14.42 -0.76
CA SER A 74 -2.23 -13.61 -0.35
C SER A 74 -2.17 -12.31 -1.16
N VAL A 75 -1.76 -11.23 -0.50
CA VAL A 75 -1.48 -9.94 -1.14
C VAL A 75 -0.07 -9.54 -0.75
N PHE A 76 0.79 -9.34 -1.72
CA PHE A 76 2.14 -8.83 -1.49
C PHE A 76 2.16 -7.33 -1.73
N SER A 77 2.88 -6.58 -0.88
CA SER A 77 2.86 -5.13 -0.96
C SER A 77 4.18 -4.46 -0.56
N TYR A 78 4.40 -3.31 -1.20
CA TYR A 78 5.38 -2.30 -0.82
C TYR A 78 4.58 -1.10 -0.35
N VAL A 79 4.80 -0.65 0.88
CA VAL A 79 3.91 0.31 1.54
C VAL A 79 4.71 1.48 2.10
N TRP A 80 4.22 2.70 1.87
CA TRP A 80 4.70 3.94 2.49
C TRP A 80 3.62 4.49 3.41
N PRO A 81 3.59 4.12 4.70
CA PRO A 81 2.76 4.84 5.67
C PRO A 81 3.24 6.29 5.80
N THR A 82 2.32 7.21 5.91
CA THR A 82 2.62 8.64 5.96
C THR A 82 1.89 9.33 7.11
N THR A 83 2.26 10.57 7.39
CA THR A 83 1.52 11.46 8.27
C THR A 83 0.58 12.40 7.52
N ILE A 84 0.42 12.23 6.22
CA ILE A 84 -0.52 13.00 5.42
C ILE A 84 -1.96 12.70 5.87
N ASP A 85 -2.78 13.73 6.06
CA ASP A 85 -4.18 13.53 6.40
C ASP A 85 -4.91 12.83 5.24
N PRO A 86 -5.66 11.76 5.48
CA PRO A 86 -6.44 11.08 4.45
C PRO A 86 -7.40 11.99 3.68
N TYR A 87 -7.82 13.10 4.28
CA TYR A 87 -8.63 14.11 3.60
C TYR A 87 -8.02 14.60 2.29
N GLU A 88 -6.71 14.68 2.22
CA GLU A 88 -5.97 15.22 1.06
C GLU A 88 -6.11 14.34 -0.19
N VAL A 89 -6.50 13.10 -0.04
CA VAL A 89 -6.72 12.16 -1.14
C VAL A 89 -8.17 11.69 -1.25
N GLY A 90 -9.08 12.30 -0.52
CA GLY A 90 -10.53 12.09 -0.70
C GLY A 90 -11.26 11.36 0.42
N PHE A 91 -10.57 10.93 1.48
CA PHE A 91 -11.19 10.31 2.64
C PHE A 91 -11.66 11.36 3.67
N GLU A 92 -12.25 10.90 4.76
CA GLU A 92 -12.58 11.77 5.87
C GLU A 92 -11.33 12.33 6.54
N ARG A 93 -11.42 13.55 7.04
CA ARG A 93 -10.34 14.18 7.80
C ARG A 93 -10.05 13.37 9.06
N GLY A 94 -8.77 13.10 9.28
CA GLY A 94 -8.33 12.39 10.48
C GLY A 94 -8.76 10.91 10.52
N ALA A 95 -9.11 10.32 9.39
CA ALA A 95 -9.64 8.95 9.34
C ALA A 95 -8.65 7.88 9.84
N GLY A 96 -7.36 8.15 9.80
CA GLY A 96 -6.33 7.24 10.25
C GLY A 96 -4.99 7.51 9.56
N ILE A 97 -4.18 6.47 9.42
CA ILE A 97 -2.86 6.56 8.79
C ILE A 97 -3.02 6.36 7.29
N LEU A 98 -2.75 7.40 6.51
CA LEU A 98 -2.74 7.30 5.06
C LEU A 98 -1.45 6.61 4.60
N ALA A 99 -1.60 5.56 3.81
CA ALA A 99 -0.47 4.86 3.23
C ALA A 99 -0.67 4.63 1.73
N LEU A 100 0.42 4.78 0.98
CA LEU A 100 0.45 4.33 -0.41
C LEU A 100 0.90 2.88 -0.41
N ALA A 101 0.18 2.01 -1.10
CA ALA A 101 0.49 0.59 -1.21
C ALA A 101 0.59 0.20 -2.67
N VAL A 102 1.71 -0.42 -3.04
CA VAL A 102 1.88 -1.08 -4.33
C VAL A 102 1.71 -2.56 -4.09
N THR A 103 0.67 -3.14 -4.67
CA THR A 103 0.22 -4.49 -4.34
C THR A 103 0.16 -5.39 -5.57
N SER A 104 0.31 -6.68 -5.33
CA SER A 104 0.02 -7.72 -6.31
C SER A 104 -0.79 -8.82 -5.63
N HIS A 105 -1.88 -9.19 -6.27
CA HIS A 105 -2.73 -10.30 -5.86
C HIS A 105 -3.39 -10.90 -7.10
N PRO A 106 -3.79 -12.18 -7.07
CA PRO A 106 -4.55 -12.74 -8.18
C PRO A 106 -5.96 -12.15 -8.23
N ASP A 107 -6.58 -12.20 -9.40
CA ASP A 107 -8.02 -11.93 -9.51
C ASP A 107 -8.81 -12.97 -8.71
N PHE A 108 -9.94 -12.55 -8.17
CA PHE A 108 -10.78 -13.38 -7.33
C PHE A 108 -12.04 -13.84 -8.09
N ASP A 109 -12.37 -15.13 -7.98
CA ASP A 109 -13.56 -15.68 -8.62
C ASP A 109 -14.85 -15.32 -7.86
N ASP A 110 -14.75 -15.02 -6.55
CA ASP A 110 -15.87 -14.75 -5.66
C ASP A 110 -16.11 -13.27 -5.39
N THR A 111 -15.42 -12.39 -6.10
CA THR A 111 -15.62 -10.94 -6.00
C THR A 111 -15.73 -10.34 -7.41
N PRO A 112 -16.43 -9.20 -7.57
CA PRO A 112 -16.45 -8.50 -8.84
C PRO A 112 -15.04 -8.07 -9.25
N LEU A 113 -14.73 -8.22 -10.53
CA LEU A 113 -13.48 -7.70 -11.08
C LEU A 113 -13.50 -6.17 -11.08
N PHE A 114 -12.34 -5.58 -10.90
CA PHE A 114 -12.14 -4.14 -10.96
C PHE A 114 -10.91 -3.84 -11.81
N ASP A 115 -11.02 -2.83 -12.68
CA ASP A 115 -9.93 -2.41 -13.55
C ASP A 115 -8.91 -1.57 -12.75
N GLU A 116 -8.06 -2.23 -11.99
CA GLU A 116 -7.10 -1.59 -11.11
C GLU A 116 -5.96 -0.91 -11.86
N THR A 117 -5.66 -1.37 -13.07
CA THR A 117 -4.65 -0.74 -13.93
C THR A 117 -5.22 0.38 -14.79
N ARG A 118 -6.54 0.52 -14.85
CA ARG A 118 -7.25 1.56 -15.61
C ARG A 118 -6.99 1.51 -17.11
N ASP A 119 -6.76 0.31 -17.66
CA ASP A 119 -6.52 0.10 -19.09
C ASP A 119 -7.78 -0.30 -19.88
N GLY A 120 -8.93 -0.39 -19.22
CA GLY A 120 -10.20 -0.77 -19.81
C GLY A 120 -10.45 -2.29 -19.84
N ASN A 121 -9.53 -3.10 -19.36
CA ASN A 121 -9.66 -4.55 -19.33
C ASN A 121 -9.63 -5.07 -17.90
N LEU A 122 -10.76 -5.60 -17.41
CA LEU A 122 -10.88 -6.13 -16.05
C LEU A 122 -10.16 -7.47 -15.88
N ALA A 123 -9.85 -8.17 -16.94
CA ALA A 123 -9.33 -9.54 -16.88
C ALA A 123 -7.80 -9.63 -16.89
N ASN A 124 -7.08 -8.51 -17.09
CA ASN A 124 -5.62 -8.52 -17.18
C ASN A 124 -4.91 -8.04 -15.92
N ASP A 125 -5.62 -7.78 -14.83
CA ASP A 125 -5.05 -7.22 -13.60
C ASP A 125 -4.50 -8.30 -12.66
N GLY A 126 -4.82 -9.55 -12.91
CA GLY A 126 -4.38 -10.67 -12.09
C GLY A 126 -2.87 -10.81 -12.01
N GLY A 127 -2.31 -10.62 -10.83
CA GLY A 127 -0.88 -10.69 -10.58
C GLY A 127 -0.09 -9.45 -11.02
N GLU A 128 -0.71 -8.50 -11.68
CA GLU A 128 -0.07 -7.24 -12.02
C GLU A 128 0.11 -6.38 -10.77
N TRP A 129 1.23 -5.66 -10.72
CA TRP A 129 1.46 -4.68 -9.66
C TRP A 129 0.65 -3.42 -9.94
N HIS A 130 -0.11 -2.99 -8.94
CA HIS A 130 -0.93 -1.79 -9.01
C HIS A 130 -0.92 -1.09 -7.66
N MET A 131 -1.37 0.16 -7.61
CA MET A 131 -1.29 0.94 -6.40
C MET A 131 -2.67 1.23 -5.82
N HIS A 132 -2.68 1.39 -4.50
CA HIS A 132 -3.84 1.84 -3.73
C HIS A 132 -3.43 2.92 -2.75
N TRP A 133 -4.34 3.84 -2.46
CA TRP A 133 -4.33 4.54 -1.19
C TRP A 133 -5.12 3.70 -0.19
N VAL A 134 -4.58 3.53 0.99
CA VAL A 134 -5.27 2.86 2.10
C VAL A 134 -5.21 3.71 3.35
N VAL A 135 -6.22 3.60 4.19
CA VAL A 135 -6.24 4.22 5.51
C VAL A 135 -6.12 3.13 6.55
N LEU A 136 -5.03 3.16 7.29
CA LEU A 136 -4.69 2.14 8.27
C LEU A 136 -5.12 2.58 9.66
N GLY A 137 -5.48 1.60 10.46
CA GLY A 137 -5.75 1.77 11.88
C GLY A 137 -5.26 0.57 12.67
N PRO A 138 -5.12 0.72 14.00
CA PRO A 138 -4.67 -0.39 14.83
C PRO A 138 -5.73 -1.48 14.94
N ASP A 139 -5.29 -2.73 14.96
CA ASP A 139 -6.14 -3.89 15.25
C ASP A 139 -5.32 -4.95 15.95
N GLU A 140 -5.75 -5.35 17.15
CA GLU A 140 -5.06 -6.35 17.96
C GLU A 140 -5.00 -7.72 17.29
N ALA A 141 -5.98 -8.03 16.42
CA ALA A 141 -5.95 -9.25 15.62
C ALA A 141 -4.77 -9.30 14.65
N CYS A 142 -4.15 -8.16 14.37
CA CYS A 142 -2.95 -8.04 13.54
C CYS A 142 -1.65 -8.01 14.37
N GLY A 143 -1.72 -8.28 15.68
CA GLY A 143 -0.58 -8.22 16.59
C GLY A 143 -0.59 -6.97 17.48
N ALA A 144 0.33 -6.91 18.45
CA ALA A 144 0.35 -5.85 19.47
C ALA A 144 0.50 -4.43 18.89
N ASN A 145 1.23 -4.29 17.78
CA ASN A 145 1.40 -3.03 17.05
C ASN A 145 0.89 -3.16 15.61
N GLY A 146 0.00 -4.12 15.38
CA GLY A 146 -0.51 -4.42 14.06
C GLY A 146 -1.47 -3.35 13.55
N LEU A 147 -1.43 -3.15 12.25
CA LEU A 147 -2.30 -2.25 11.53
C LEU A 147 -3.12 -3.02 10.51
N LYS A 148 -4.33 -2.55 10.25
CA LYS A 148 -5.17 -3.06 9.16
C LYS A 148 -5.70 -1.92 8.31
N VAL A 149 -6.09 -2.23 7.10
CA VAL A 149 -6.95 -1.34 6.31
C VAL A 149 -8.30 -1.27 7.02
N GLN A 150 -8.74 -0.05 7.35
CA GLN A 150 -9.96 0.14 8.14
C GLN A 150 -11.20 -0.23 7.36
N ASP A 151 -12.15 -0.85 8.05
CA ASP A 151 -13.47 -1.14 7.50
C ASP A 151 -14.33 0.12 7.42
N ILE A 152 -15.27 0.13 6.47
CA ILE A 152 -16.37 1.08 6.44
C ILE A 152 -17.53 0.44 7.21
N PRO A 153 -17.93 0.97 8.38
CA PRO A 153 -19.02 0.37 9.14
C PRO A 153 -20.32 0.36 8.34
N ALA A 154 -21.08 -0.72 8.44
CA ALA A 154 -22.36 -0.86 7.76
C ALA A 154 -23.30 0.31 8.14
N GLY A 155 -24.03 0.83 7.16
CA GLY A 155 -24.96 1.93 7.35
C GLY A 155 -24.31 3.31 7.44
N THR A 156 -22.99 3.42 7.32
CA THR A 156 -22.31 4.71 7.30
C THR A 156 -21.98 5.15 5.87
N SER A 157 -21.85 6.46 5.67
CA SER A 157 -21.53 7.05 4.38
C SER A 157 -20.39 8.06 4.55
N PRO A 158 -19.16 7.57 4.80
CA PRO A 158 -18.02 8.47 4.94
C PRO A 158 -17.67 9.13 3.60
N ARG A 159 -16.88 10.21 3.67
CA ARG A 159 -16.27 10.79 2.48
C ARG A 159 -15.28 9.79 1.89
N LEU A 160 -15.42 9.50 0.60
CA LEU A 160 -14.58 8.56 -0.12
C LEU A 160 -14.05 9.19 -1.41
N PRO A 161 -12.86 8.80 -1.88
CA PRO A 161 -12.37 9.21 -3.18
C PRO A 161 -13.30 8.79 -4.31
N MET A 162 -13.29 9.53 -5.41
CA MET A 162 -14.12 9.22 -6.58
C MET A 162 -13.75 7.86 -7.22
N THR A 163 -12.54 7.41 -7.02
CA THR A 163 -12.02 6.14 -7.55
C THR A 163 -12.09 4.98 -6.54
N TRP A 164 -12.85 5.16 -5.47
CA TRP A 164 -13.15 4.07 -4.55
C TRP A 164 -13.84 2.92 -5.28
N PRO A 165 -13.32 1.66 -5.18
CA PRO A 165 -13.80 0.53 -6.00
C PRO A 165 -15.07 -0.14 -5.49
N GLY A 166 -15.63 0.30 -4.38
CA GLY A 166 -16.86 -0.27 -3.82
C GLY A 166 -16.65 -1.33 -2.76
N ALA A 167 -15.43 -1.72 -2.46
CA ALA A 167 -15.15 -2.62 -1.34
C ALA A 167 -15.41 -1.91 0.00
N PRO A 168 -15.93 -2.62 1.03
CA PRO A 168 -16.33 -1.99 2.30
C PRO A 168 -15.16 -1.67 3.21
N ILE A 169 -14.08 -1.17 2.66
CA ILE A 169 -12.85 -0.78 3.35
C ILE A 169 -12.37 0.56 2.82
N LEU A 170 -11.54 1.26 3.61
CA LEU A 170 -10.95 2.53 3.22
C LEU A 170 -9.76 2.32 2.29
N LEU A 171 -10.06 1.92 1.08
CA LEU A 171 -9.11 1.65 0.02
C LEU A 171 -9.55 2.35 -1.25
N ASP A 172 -8.63 3.01 -1.91
CA ASP A 172 -8.85 3.72 -3.17
C ASP A 172 -7.98 3.13 -4.27
N SER A 173 -8.48 3.11 -5.49
CA SER A 173 -7.79 2.58 -6.67
C SER A 173 -7.73 3.63 -7.77
N PRO A 174 -6.92 4.69 -7.64
CA PRO A 174 -6.87 5.78 -8.62
C PRO A 174 -6.27 5.38 -9.96
N GLY A 175 -5.55 4.24 -10.02
CA GLY A 175 -5.08 3.68 -11.29
C GLY A 175 -3.77 4.25 -11.81
N TRP A 176 -3.00 4.97 -11.00
CA TRP A 176 -1.66 5.38 -11.39
C TRP A 176 -0.73 4.17 -11.42
N GLN A 177 0.04 4.04 -12.50
CA GLN A 177 0.88 2.87 -12.69
C GLN A 177 2.15 2.95 -11.88
N PRO A 178 2.44 1.95 -11.03
CA PRO A 178 3.76 1.83 -10.43
C PRO A 178 4.78 1.38 -11.48
N ASN A 179 6.01 1.83 -11.31
CA ASN A 179 7.15 1.40 -12.11
C ASN A 179 8.07 0.53 -11.25
N LEU A 180 8.07 -0.77 -11.53
CA LEU A 180 8.95 -1.72 -10.87
C LEU A 180 10.08 -2.07 -11.84
N THR A 181 11.29 -1.60 -11.52
CA THR A 181 12.46 -1.74 -12.39
C THR A 181 13.63 -2.25 -11.57
N GLN A 182 14.12 -3.45 -11.86
CA GLN A 182 15.24 -4.06 -11.16
C GLN A 182 15.03 -4.06 -9.63
N GLU A 183 15.70 -3.19 -8.90
CA GLU A 183 15.68 -3.13 -7.44
C GLU A 183 14.72 -2.07 -6.91
N THR A 184 13.98 -1.39 -7.76
CA THR A 184 13.20 -0.21 -7.36
C THR A 184 11.72 -0.32 -7.64
N VAL A 185 10.94 0.35 -6.80
CA VAL A 185 9.51 0.59 -6.97
C VAL A 185 9.28 2.08 -6.89
N ASP A 186 8.68 2.66 -7.92
CA ASP A 186 8.38 4.09 -7.99
C ASP A 186 6.91 4.31 -8.35
N VAL A 187 6.28 5.28 -7.69
CA VAL A 187 4.91 5.73 -8.03
C VAL A 187 4.89 7.24 -8.07
N ARG A 188 4.42 7.80 -9.17
CA ARG A 188 4.22 9.24 -9.34
C ARG A 188 2.78 9.59 -8.99
N VAL A 189 2.60 10.48 -8.02
CA VAL A 189 1.29 10.82 -7.49
C VAL A 189 1.08 12.34 -7.54
N PRO A 190 0.09 12.83 -8.29
CA PRO A 190 -0.22 14.25 -8.29
C PRO A 190 -0.94 14.67 -7.00
N PHE A 191 -0.59 15.84 -6.48
CA PHE A 191 -1.24 16.44 -5.33
C PHE A 191 -1.70 17.86 -5.65
N GLY A 192 -2.89 18.22 -5.17
CA GLY A 192 -3.37 19.60 -5.28
C GLY A 192 -2.57 20.57 -4.42
N ASN A 193 -2.09 20.10 -3.27
CA ASN A 193 -1.25 20.88 -2.35
C ASN A 193 0.02 20.09 -2.02
N ILE A 194 1.07 20.29 -2.81
CA ILE A 194 2.31 19.55 -2.64
C ILE A 194 3.04 19.88 -1.33
N ALA A 195 2.78 21.05 -0.74
CA ALA A 195 3.42 21.45 0.50
C ALA A 195 3.13 20.47 1.65
N ILE A 196 1.97 19.84 1.67
CA ILE A 196 1.63 18.84 2.69
C ILE A 196 2.51 17.60 2.60
N VAL A 197 2.97 17.25 1.41
CA VAL A 197 3.89 16.12 1.19
C VAL A 197 5.29 16.50 1.66
N GLN A 198 5.72 17.72 1.37
CA GLN A 198 7.07 18.19 1.71
C GLN A 198 7.33 18.24 3.21
N THR A 199 6.27 18.41 4.01
CA THR A 199 6.36 18.48 5.47
C THR A 199 5.93 17.19 6.17
N ALA A 200 5.44 16.20 5.43
CA ALA A 200 4.97 14.94 6.01
C ALA A 200 6.13 14.02 6.40
N GLY A 201 5.90 13.20 7.40
CA GLY A 201 6.73 12.05 7.71
C GLY A 201 6.27 10.82 6.93
N PHE A 202 7.13 9.83 6.82
CA PHE A 202 6.80 8.56 6.17
C PHE A 202 7.66 7.42 6.70
N ASP A 203 7.24 6.20 6.36
CA ASP A 203 7.98 4.97 6.65
C ASP A 203 7.99 4.11 5.39
N GLY A 204 8.73 3.02 5.39
CA GLY A 204 8.73 2.03 4.34
C GLY A 204 8.53 0.64 4.94
N VAL A 205 7.57 -0.10 4.42
CA VAL A 205 7.23 -1.44 4.90
C VAL A 205 6.96 -2.35 3.71
N THR A 206 7.43 -3.58 3.81
CA THR A 206 7.01 -4.65 2.90
C THR A 206 6.17 -5.66 3.66
N ALA A 207 5.17 -6.21 3.00
CA ALA A 207 4.27 -7.14 3.64
C ALA A 207 3.80 -8.23 2.67
N GLY A 208 3.74 -9.45 3.19
CA GLY A 208 2.90 -10.49 2.64
C GLY A 208 1.65 -10.57 3.51
N LEU A 209 0.53 -10.27 2.93
CA LEU A 209 -0.74 -10.21 3.63
C LEU A 209 -1.59 -11.41 3.25
N ARG A 210 -2.44 -11.84 4.18
CA ARG A 210 -3.44 -12.86 3.89
C ARG A 210 -4.82 -12.29 4.13
N VAL A 211 -5.70 -12.45 3.15
CA VAL A 211 -7.09 -12.04 3.28
C VAL A 211 -7.87 -13.17 3.96
N THR A 212 -8.66 -12.85 4.97
CA THR A 212 -9.55 -13.81 5.63
C THR A 212 -10.79 -14.07 4.78
N GLU A 213 -11.69 -14.93 5.24
CA GLU A 213 -12.88 -15.34 4.48
C GLU A 213 -13.81 -14.18 4.14
N SER A 214 -13.69 -13.06 4.83
CA SER A 214 -14.54 -11.88 4.62
C SER A 214 -13.67 -10.64 4.47
N ALA A 215 -14.06 -9.77 3.52
CA ALA A 215 -13.49 -8.43 3.43
C ALA A 215 -13.78 -7.56 4.67
N HIS A 216 -14.57 -8.08 5.60
CA HIS A 216 -14.96 -7.37 6.81
C HIS A 216 -14.24 -7.84 8.06
N SER A 217 -13.49 -8.95 8.05
CA SER A 217 -13.00 -9.53 9.30
C SER A 217 -11.83 -10.48 9.14
N PRO A 218 -10.72 -10.15 9.69
CA PRO A 218 -9.91 -8.95 9.54
C PRO A 218 -9.28 -8.98 8.16
N PRO A 219 -9.46 -7.98 7.36
CA PRO A 219 -9.14 -8.15 5.94
C PRO A 219 -7.66 -8.10 5.62
N LEU A 220 -6.97 -7.06 6.02
CA LEU A 220 -5.61 -6.80 5.56
C LEU A 220 -4.76 -6.25 6.70
N CYS A 221 -3.90 -7.08 7.25
CA CYS A 221 -2.94 -6.68 8.29
C CYS A 221 -1.60 -6.26 7.70
N LEU A 222 -1.01 -5.25 8.30
CA LEU A 222 0.34 -4.80 8.03
C LEU A 222 1.27 -5.04 9.21
#